data_03a14346c582e5bd3ad5d1d5646dc000
#
_entry.id   03a14346c582e5bd3ad5d1d5646dc000
#
_cell.length_a   1.000
_cell.length_b   1.000
_cell.length_c   1.000
_cell.angle_alpha   90.00
_cell.angle_beta   90.00
_cell.angle_gamma   90.00
#
_symmetry.space_group_name_H-M   'P 1'
#
loop_
_entity.id
_entity.type
_entity.pdbx_description
1 polymer ?
#
loop_
_entity_poly.entity_id
_entity_poly.type
_entity_poly.pdbx_seq_one_letter_code
_entity_poly.pdbx_strand_id
1 'polypeptide(L)'
;MTNKVLIIGGGPAGLEAANQLSLLGYKPVIVEKSDILGGHLAKWDRLFPDGESAEAVMYKLIKPVEHVPVYFNSTAEEVNRRGELFHVKLSGNKEEIVSAIVVCAGFSLFAAEKKEEYGYGIYNKVITSSDLENWFKTGKDSRINNPSKVGFVHCVGSRDEKICNRQCSKVCCVTAVKQACEIKEKFPEADVFCFYMDLRMFGRKYEDLYLKAQNKFGIRFIRGRVSEVSEDVTGKVVIKAEDTLSSKPLKISLDLLVLMTGMVSNSSIAKLSEILSLTKGEDGFIDPQDSIIQLQESGKEGIYLAGAITGPKTIPETLNEARAAALAVHNYLNKKKVL
;
A
#
# COMPACT_ATOMS: atom_id res chain seq x y z
N MET A 1 0.54 -36.11 -0.86
CA MET A 1 0.67 -34.64 -0.81
C MET A 1 1.05 -34.13 -2.19
N THR A 2 0.53 -32.98 -2.58
CA THR A 2 1.04 -32.30 -3.78
C THR A 2 2.13 -31.32 -3.38
N ASN A 3 3.05 -30.96 -4.31
CA ASN A 3 4.02 -29.89 -4.07
C ASN A 3 3.47 -28.51 -4.47
N LYS A 4 2.15 -28.42 -4.73
CA LYS A 4 1.51 -27.16 -5.12
C LYS A 4 1.20 -26.28 -3.90
N VAL A 5 1.42 -24.98 -4.05
CA VAL A 5 1.09 -23.93 -3.05
C VAL A 5 0.32 -22.82 -3.76
N LEU A 6 -0.84 -22.47 -3.23
CA LEU A 6 -1.64 -21.36 -3.75
C LEU A 6 -1.18 -20.04 -3.12
N ILE A 7 -1.02 -19.02 -3.96
CA ILE A 7 -0.73 -17.66 -3.54
C ILE A 7 -1.89 -16.76 -3.96
N ILE A 8 -2.56 -16.13 -2.99
CA ILE A 8 -3.69 -15.26 -3.24
C ILE A 8 -3.20 -13.80 -3.25
N GLY A 9 -3.05 -13.24 -4.44
CA GLY A 9 -2.58 -11.89 -4.73
C GLY A 9 -1.21 -11.88 -5.41
N GLY A 10 -1.13 -11.21 -6.56
CA GLY A 10 0.07 -11.07 -7.41
C GLY A 10 0.84 -9.76 -7.19
N GLY A 11 0.71 -9.13 -6.01
CA GLY A 11 1.51 -7.98 -5.60
C GLY A 11 2.92 -8.36 -5.17
N PRO A 12 3.75 -7.41 -4.66
CA PRO A 12 5.14 -7.67 -4.27
C PRO A 12 5.31 -8.85 -3.31
N ALA A 13 4.40 -9.00 -2.33
CA ALA A 13 4.43 -10.14 -1.41
C ALA A 13 4.22 -11.48 -2.12
N GLY A 14 3.22 -11.56 -3.00
CA GLY A 14 2.90 -12.79 -3.72
C GLY A 14 3.99 -13.18 -4.72
N LEU A 15 4.57 -12.21 -5.41
CA LEU A 15 5.68 -12.43 -6.35
C LEU A 15 6.92 -12.96 -5.61
N GLU A 16 7.29 -12.35 -4.49
CA GLU A 16 8.43 -12.82 -3.69
C GLU A 16 8.15 -14.19 -3.06
N ALA A 17 6.95 -14.44 -2.53
CA ALA A 17 6.58 -15.76 -2.02
C ALA A 17 6.65 -16.83 -3.10
N ALA A 18 6.17 -16.53 -4.33
CA ALA A 18 6.25 -17.44 -5.47
C ALA A 18 7.71 -17.77 -5.84
N ASN A 19 8.56 -16.75 -5.89
CA ASN A 19 9.98 -16.92 -6.15
C ASN A 19 10.65 -17.85 -5.11
N GLN A 20 10.47 -17.54 -3.82
CA GLN A 20 11.07 -18.32 -2.74
C GLN A 20 10.56 -19.78 -2.71
N LEU A 21 9.26 -19.98 -2.91
CA LEU A 21 8.67 -21.32 -2.98
C LEU A 21 9.19 -22.10 -4.18
N SER A 22 9.38 -21.47 -5.35
CA SER A 22 10.00 -22.10 -6.52
C SER A 22 11.42 -22.53 -6.23
N LEU A 23 12.24 -21.67 -5.60
CA LEU A 23 13.62 -21.99 -5.20
C LEU A 23 13.69 -23.14 -4.18
N LEU A 24 12.67 -23.29 -3.33
CA LEU A 24 12.53 -24.40 -2.38
C LEU A 24 11.97 -25.69 -3.00
N GLY A 25 11.72 -25.73 -4.33
CA GLY A 25 11.26 -26.91 -5.07
C GLY A 25 9.75 -27.14 -5.03
N TYR A 26 8.95 -26.16 -4.62
CA TYR A 26 7.49 -26.22 -4.69
C TYR A 26 6.97 -25.70 -6.04
N LYS A 27 5.70 -25.92 -6.29
CA LYS A 27 4.97 -25.47 -7.49
C LYS A 27 3.96 -24.39 -7.09
N PRO A 28 4.38 -23.13 -6.93
CA PRO A 28 3.44 -22.06 -6.63
C PRO A 28 2.49 -21.81 -7.81
N VAL A 29 1.27 -21.39 -7.48
CA VAL A 29 0.25 -20.91 -8.42
C VAL A 29 -0.31 -19.61 -7.87
N ILE A 30 -0.30 -18.55 -8.67
CA ILE A 30 -0.78 -17.22 -8.26
C ILE A 30 -2.22 -17.02 -8.75
N VAL A 31 -3.07 -16.50 -7.86
CA VAL A 31 -4.42 -16.01 -8.18
C VAL A 31 -4.43 -14.49 -8.00
N GLU A 32 -4.64 -13.76 -9.09
CA GLU A 32 -4.67 -12.30 -9.10
C GLU A 32 -6.02 -11.79 -9.62
N LYS A 33 -6.61 -10.84 -8.88
CA LYS A 33 -7.94 -10.27 -9.20
C LYS A 33 -7.92 -9.32 -10.39
N SER A 34 -6.77 -8.73 -10.70
CA SER A 34 -6.58 -7.84 -11.83
C SER A 34 -6.02 -8.59 -13.05
N ASP A 35 -5.87 -7.87 -14.15
CA ASP A 35 -5.27 -8.34 -15.40
C ASP A 35 -3.74 -8.19 -15.43
N ILE A 36 -3.14 -7.60 -14.37
CA ILE A 36 -1.70 -7.36 -14.26
C ILE A 36 -1.15 -7.77 -12.89
N LEU A 37 0.13 -8.16 -12.87
CA LEU A 37 0.91 -8.36 -11.65
C LEU A 37 1.48 -7.05 -11.10
N GLY A 38 1.94 -7.09 -9.84
CA GLY A 38 2.62 -5.98 -9.18
C GLY A 38 1.75 -5.18 -8.20
N GLY A 39 0.42 -5.36 -8.22
CA GLY A 39 -0.50 -4.67 -7.31
C GLY A 39 -0.35 -3.14 -7.35
N HIS A 40 -0.23 -2.49 -6.19
CA HIS A 40 -0.02 -1.03 -6.13
C HIS A 40 1.32 -0.58 -6.72
N LEU A 41 2.37 -1.40 -6.65
CA LEU A 41 3.69 -1.08 -7.21
C LEU A 41 3.62 -0.81 -8.72
N ALA A 42 2.74 -1.51 -9.44
CA ALA A 42 2.53 -1.31 -10.87
C ALA A 42 1.99 0.08 -11.24
N LYS A 43 1.42 0.82 -10.26
CA LYS A 43 0.81 2.15 -10.43
C LYS A 43 1.76 3.29 -10.08
N TRP A 44 2.87 3.04 -9.39
CA TRP A 44 3.80 4.06 -8.91
C TRP A 44 4.90 4.36 -9.94
N ASP A 45 5.46 5.57 -9.84
CA ASP A 45 6.58 6.04 -10.66
C ASP A 45 7.92 5.74 -9.97
N ARG A 46 8.15 6.34 -8.80
CA ARG A 46 9.38 6.19 -8.04
C ARG A 46 9.12 5.78 -6.60
N LEU A 47 10.09 5.11 -6.00
CA LEU A 47 10.05 4.63 -4.63
C LEU A 47 10.94 5.47 -3.71
N PHE A 48 10.50 5.65 -2.47
CA PHE A 48 11.32 6.26 -1.43
C PHE A 48 12.33 5.23 -0.86
N PRO A 49 13.47 5.66 -0.26
CA PRO A 49 13.90 7.06 -0.14
C PRO A 49 14.70 7.57 -1.34
N ASP A 50 15.29 6.68 -2.12
CA ASP A 50 16.34 6.99 -3.11
C ASP A 50 15.79 7.35 -4.50
N GLY A 51 14.46 7.25 -4.72
CA GLY A 51 13.83 7.52 -6.01
C GLY A 51 14.03 6.41 -7.04
N GLU A 52 14.23 5.14 -6.60
CA GLU A 52 14.35 4.00 -7.51
C GLU A 52 13.07 3.83 -8.32
N SER A 53 13.18 3.52 -9.61
CA SER A 53 12.04 3.29 -10.48
C SER A 53 11.19 2.11 -9.98
N ALA A 54 9.89 2.35 -9.79
CA ALA A 54 8.94 1.31 -9.42
C ALA A 54 8.85 0.20 -10.49
N GLU A 55 8.95 0.58 -11.77
CA GLU A 55 8.98 -0.35 -12.89
C GLU A 55 10.22 -1.25 -12.85
N ALA A 56 11.39 -0.70 -12.54
CA ALA A 56 12.62 -1.49 -12.42
C ALA A 56 12.54 -2.49 -11.26
N VAL A 57 11.97 -2.09 -10.12
CA VAL A 57 11.75 -3.00 -8.98
C VAL A 57 10.72 -4.06 -9.34
N MET A 58 9.63 -3.69 -10.02
CA MET A 58 8.61 -4.63 -10.47
C MET A 58 9.19 -5.67 -11.44
N TYR A 59 10.03 -5.25 -12.40
CA TYR A 59 10.73 -6.17 -13.30
C TYR A 59 11.57 -7.20 -12.54
N LYS A 60 12.34 -6.75 -11.53
CA LYS A 60 13.15 -7.64 -10.67
C LYS A 60 12.31 -8.67 -9.91
N LEU A 61 11.06 -8.35 -9.56
CA LEU A 61 10.15 -9.25 -8.86
C LEU A 61 9.42 -10.21 -9.81
N ILE A 62 9.07 -9.78 -11.02
CA ILE A 62 8.34 -10.59 -12.01
C ILE A 62 9.27 -11.58 -12.71
N LYS A 63 10.46 -11.14 -13.12
CA LYS A 63 11.41 -11.93 -13.89
C LYS A 63 11.71 -13.33 -13.34
N PRO A 64 11.94 -13.51 -12.02
CA PRO A 64 12.19 -14.84 -11.45
C PRO A 64 10.98 -15.78 -11.49
N VAL A 65 9.76 -15.25 -11.64
CA VAL A 65 8.50 -16.01 -11.55
C VAL A 65 7.72 -16.06 -12.88
N GLU A 66 8.33 -15.70 -14.00
CA GLU A 66 7.70 -15.79 -15.33
C GLU A 66 7.19 -17.19 -15.68
N HIS A 67 7.80 -18.23 -15.11
CA HIS A 67 7.41 -19.62 -15.28
C HIS A 67 6.25 -20.07 -14.38
N VAL A 68 5.83 -19.24 -13.41
CA VAL A 68 4.79 -19.57 -12.44
C VAL A 68 3.41 -19.37 -13.08
N PRO A 69 2.50 -20.35 -13.02
CA PRO A 69 1.14 -20.18 -13.50
C PRO A 69 0.40 -19.07 -12.74
N VAL A 70 -0.29 -18.20 -13.47
CA VAL A 70 -1.09 -17.11 -12.92
C VAL A 70 -2.52 -17.19 -13.45
N TYR A 71 -3.48 -17.17 -12.54
CA TYR A 71 -4.89 -16.96 -12.86
C TYR A 71 -5.22 -15.47 -12.70
N PHE A 72 -5.20 -14.74 -13.81
CA PHE A 72 -5.63 -13.35 -13.86
C PHE A 72 -7.16 -13.22 -13.82
N ASN A 73 -7.66 -12.05 -13.43
CA ASN A 73 -9.08 -11.74 -13.29
C ASN A 73 -9.81 -12.79 -12.46
N SER A 74 -9.13 -13.34 -11.44
CA SER A 74 -9.60 -14.48 -10.67
C SER A 74 -9.49 -14.24 -9.17
N THR A 75 -10.46 -14.78 -8.42
CA THR A 75 -10.52 -14.73 -6.96
C THR A 75 -10.81 -16.13 -6.40
N ALA A 76 -10.35 -16.39 -5.18
CA ALA A 76 -10.79 -17.57 -4.45
C ALA A 76 -12.25 -17.37 -3.98
N GLU A 77 -13.11 -18.33 -4.30
CA GLU A 77 -14.54 -18.30 -3.98
C GLU A 77 -14.92 -19.23 -2.84
N GLU A 78 -14.27 -20.37 -2.78
CA GLU A 78 -14.51 -21.40 -1.78
C GLU A 78 -13.20 -22.15 -1.48
N VAL A 79 -12.98 -22.50 -0.22
CA VAL A 79 -11.82 -23.28 0.20
C VAL A 79 -12.29 -24.38 1.14
N ASN A 80 -12.13 -25.62 0.73
CA ASN A 80 -12.50 -26.80 1.50
C ASN A 80 -11.25 -27.61 1.84
N ARG A 81 -11.01 -27.89 3.11
CA ARG A 81 -9.95 -28.79 3.53
C ARG A 81 -10.46 -30.25 3.49
N ARG A 82 -9.75 -31.10 2.76
CA ARG A 82 -10.01 -32.55 2.71
C ARG A 82 -8.72 -33.29 3.07
N GLY A 83 -8.64 -33.76 4.30
CA GLY A 83 -7.42 -34.32 4.85
C GLY A 83 -6.29 -33.28 4.87
N GLU A 84 -5.19 -33.57 4.17
CA GLU A 84 -4.00 -32.71 4.10
C GLU A 84 -4.02 -31.69 2.95
N LEU A 85 -5.09 -31.67 2.16
CA LEU A 85 -5.18 -30.85 0.95
C LEU A 85 -6.30 -29.83 1.05
N PHE A 86 -6.05 -28.68 0.43
CA PHE A 86 -7.06 -27.67 0.19
C PHE A 86 -7.59 -27.78 -1.22
N HIS A 87 -8.90 -27.95 -1.35
CA HIS A 87 -9.66 -27.86 -2.59
C HIS A 87 -10.17 -26.43 -2.71
N VAL A 88 -9.61 -25.68 -3.65
CA VAL A 88 -9.90 -24.25 -3.83
C VAL A 88 -10.66 -24.05 -5.13
N LYS A 89 -11.87 -23.53 -5.04
CA LYS A 89 -12.64 -23.09 -6.19
C LYS A 89 -12.32 -21.63 -6.48
N LEU A 90 -11.98 -21.37 -7.72
CA LEU A 90 -11.67 -20.03 -8.22
C LEU A 90 -12.82 -19.53 -9.09
N SER A 91 -12.93 -18.22 -9.25
CA SER A 91 -13.88 -17.63 -10.19
C SER A 91 -13.67 -18.19 -11.60
N GLY A 92 -14.79 -18.29 -12.36
CA GLY A 92 -14.78 -18.89 -13.71
C GLY A 92 -14.69 -20.42 -13.72
N ASN A 93 -15.21 -21.09 -12.65
CA ASN A 93 -15.26 -22.56 -12.50
C ASN A 93 -13.92 -23.27 -12.62
N LYS A 94 -12.83 -22.60 -12.23
CA LYS A 94 -11.50 -23.20 -12.12
C LYS A 94 -11.32 -23.79 -10.73
N GLU A 95 -10.56 -24.86 -10.61
CA GLU A 95 -10.26 -25.52 -9.33
C GLU A 95 -8.77 -25.80 -9.19
N GLU A 96 -8.24 -25.66 -7.97
CA GLU A 96 -6.89 -26.02 -7.60
C GLU A 96 -6.89 -26.90 -6.35
N ILE A 97 -6.03 -27.91 -6.37
CA ILE A 97 -5.76 -28.75 -5.20
C ILE A 97 -4.33 -28.49 -4.75
N VAL A 98 -4.18 -27.96 -3.53
CA VAL A 98 -2.91 -27.47 -3.01
C VAL A 98 -2.66 -27.94 -1.59
N SER A 99 -1.38 -28.01 -1.19
CA SER A 99 -0.99 -28.43 0.16
C SER A 99 -0.86 -27.29 1.16
N ALA A 100 -0.75 -26.06 0.69
CA ALA A 100 -0.72 -24.84 1.52
C ALA A 100 -1.22 -23.62 0.75
N ILE A 101 -1.59 -22.57 1.49
CA ILE A 101 -2.05 -21.29 0.94
C ILE A 101 -1.25 -20.15 1.57
N VAL A 102 -0.77 -19.20 0.76
CA VAL A 102 -0.19 -17.93 1.22
C VAL A 102 -1.10 -16.79 0.80
N VAL A 103 -1.59 -16.02 1.75
CA VAL A 103 -2.52 -14.92 1.50
C VAL A 103 -1.77 -13.59 1.44
N CYS A 104 -1.73 -13.00 0.26
CA CYS A 104 -0.99 -11.78 -0.10
C CYS A 104 -1.92 -10.70 -0.69
N ALA A 105 -3.16 -10.59 -0.18
CA ALA A 105 -4.22 -9.78 -0.79
C ALA A 105 -4.00 -8.25 -0.67
N GLY A 106 -3.00 -7.81 0.09
CA GLY A 106 -2.59 -6.40 0.18
C GLY A 106 -3.61 -5.49 0.87
N PHE A 107 -3.70 -4.24 0.41
CA PHE A 107 -4.48 -3.15 1.02
C PHE A 107 -5.24 -2.35 -0.04
N SER A 108 -6.09 -1.43 0.41
CA SER A 108 -6.66 -0.36 -0.41
C SER A 108 -6.20 1.01 0.09
N LEU A 109 -6.23 2.03 -0.77
CA LEU A 109 -6.11 3.41 -0.33
C LEU A 109 -7.45 3.88 0.22
N PHE A 110 -7.39 4.72 1.25
CA PHE A 110 -8.58 5.34 1.81
C PHE A 110 -9.31 6.15 0.73
N ALA A 111 -10.62 6.00 0.65
CA ALA A 111 -11.48 6.75 -0.26
C ALA A 111 -11.59 8.20 0.22
N ALA A 112 -10.89 9.12 -0.46
CA ALA A 112 -10.76 10.52 -0.05
C ALA A 112 -12.10 11.27 -0.01
N GLU A 113 -13.09 10.81 -0.78
CA GLU A 113 -14.47 11.32 -0.82
C GLU A 113 -15.16 11.26 0.55
N LYS A 114 -14.76 10.32 1.41
CA LYS A 114 -15.28 10.20 2.79
C LYS A 114 -14.84 11.32 3.73
N LYS A 115 -13.91 12.17 3.27
CA LYS A 115 -13.42 13.36 4.00
C LYS A 115 -13.82 14.61 3.21
N GLU A 116 -15.12 14.88 3.19
CA GLU A 116 -15.73 15.97 2.42
C GLU A 116 -15.10 17.34 2.74
N GLU A 117 -14.62 17.53 3.98
CA GLU A 117 -13.94 18.74 4.40
C GLU A 117 -12.66 19.05 3.62
N TYR A 118 -12.10 18.09 2.89
CA TYR A 118 -10.94 18.31 2.03
C TYR A 118 -11.30 18.53 0.55
N GLY A 119 -12.57 18.34 0.15
CA GLY A 119 -13.08 18.72 -1.16
C GLY A 119 -12.61 17.87 -2.33
N TYR A 120 -12.12 16.64 -2.09
CA TYR A 120 -11.80 15.71 -3.19
C TYR A 120 -13.08 15.31 -3.94
N GLY A 121 -13.03 15.37 -5.29
CA GLY A 121 -14.22 15.16 -6.13
C GLY A 121 -15.17 16.36 -6.22
N ILE A 122 -14.96 17.39 -5.39
CA ILE A 122 -15.72 18.67 -5.39
C ILE A 122 -14.90 19.76 -6.08
N TYR A 123 -13.66 19.99 -5.63
CA TYR A 123 -12.77 21.00 -6.17
C TYR A 123 -11.76 20.37 -7.14
N ASN A 124 -11.71 20.90 -8.34
CA ASN A 124 -10.90 20.33 -9.44
C ASN A 124 -9.40 20.26 -9.12
N LYS A 125 -8.89 21.16 -8.28
CA LYS A 125 -7.47 21.23 -7.90
C LYS A 125 -7.11 20.42 -6.63
N VAL A 126 -8.02 19.58 -6.15
CA VAL A 126 -7.77 18.63 -5.05
C VAL A 126 -7.60 17.24 -5.63
N ILE A 127 -6.43 16.65 -5.42
CA ILE A 127 -6.06 15.31 -5.92
C ILE A 127 -5.56 14.43 -4.78
N THR A 128 -5.46 13.13 -5.00
CA THR A 128 -4.82 12.20 -4.06
C THR A 128 -3.34 11.99 -4.39
N SER A 129 -2.58 11.44 -3.44
CA SER A 129 -1.21 10.98 -3.68
C SER A 129 -1.12 9.95 -4.80
N SER A 130 -2.16 9.13 -4.97
CA SER A 130 -2.25 8.15 -6.07
C SER A 130 -2.46 8.81 -7.43
N ASP A 131 -3.30 9.87 -7.50
CA ASP A 131 -3.48 10.65 -8.72
C ASP A 131 -2.14 11.30 -9.15
N LEU A 132 -1.41 11.84 -8.16
CA LEU A 132 -0.11 12.45 -8.40
C LEU A 132 0.94 11.43 -8.88
N GLU A 133 1.00 10.22 -8.30
CA GLU A 133 1.87 9.14 -8.80
C GLU A 133 1.52 8.76 -10.26
N ASN A 134 0.24 8.63 -10.55
CA ASN A 134 -0.20 8.35 -11.91
C ASN A 134 0.22 9.45 -12.89
N TRP A 135 0.13 10.72 -12.46
CA TRP A 135 0.60 11.84 -13.28
C TRP A 135 2.12 11.81 -13.48
N PHE A 136 2.93 11.54 -12.44
CA PHE A 136 4.39 11.40 -12.60
C PHE A 136 4.73 10.33 -13.63
N LYS A 137 3.99 9.21 -13.62
CA LYS A 137 4.21 8.08 -14.51
C LYS A 137 3.75 8.34 -15.95
N THR A 138 2.62 9.01 -16.14
CA THR A 138 1.94 9.11 -17.45
C THR A 138 1.97 10.50 -18.08
N GLY A 139 2.17 11.55 -17.28
CA GLY A 139 2.01 12.94 -17.68
C GLY A 139 0.55 13.36 -17.97
N LYS A 140 -0.43 12.48 -17.74
CA LYS A 140 -1.81 12.64 -18.21
C LYS A 140 -2.78 13.00 -17.08
N ASP A 141 -2.66 14.21 -16.54
CA ASP A 141 -3.70 14.78 -15.67
C ASP A 141 -3.75 16.30 -15.86
N SER A 142 -4.82 16.80 -16.48
CA SER A 142 -5.01 18.22 -16.79
C SER A 142 -5.19 19.11 -15.56
N ARG A 143 -5.45 18.51 -14.39
CA ARG A 143 -5.53 19.22 -13.10
C ARG A 143 -4.17 19.77 -12.68
N ILE A 144 -3.08 19.13 -13.12
CA ILE A 144 -1.70 19.46 -12.79
C ILE A 144 -1.07 20.22 -13.98
N ASN A 145 -1.16 21.54 -13.94
CA ASN A 145 -0.65 22.40 -15.01
C ASN A 145 0.16 23.54 -14.40
N ASN A 146 1.48 23.37 -14.38
CA ASN A 146 2.48 24.34 -13.88
C ASN A 146 2.07 25.07 -12.59
N PRO A 147 1.79 24.33 -11.50
CA PRO A 147 1.34 24.94 -10.25
C PRO A 147 2.48 25.74 -9.59
N SER A 148 2.18 26.97 -9.17
CA SER A 148 3.12 27.82 -8.43
C SER A 148 3.05 27.62 -6.91
N LYS A 149 1.95 27.05 -6.40
CA LYS A 149 1.80 26.72 -4.98
C LYS A 149 1.13 25.36 -4.81
N VAL A 150 1.80 24.43 -4.13
CA VAL A 150 1.34 23.06 -3.93
C VAL A 150 1.29 22.75 -2.43
N GLY A 151 0.19 22.19 -1.95
CA GLY A 151 0.03 21.73 -0.57
C GLY A 151 -0.11 20.21 -0.49
N PHE A 152 0.50 19.59 0.53
CA PHE A 152 0.33 18.18 0.86
C PHE A 152 -0.32 18.05 2.23
N VAL A 153 -1.49 17.41 2.31
CA VAL A 153 -2.18 17.14 3.58
C VAL A 153 -1.91 15.71 4.01
N HIS A 154 -1.20 15.55 5.13
CA HIS A 154 -0.85 14.23 5.67
C HIS A 154 -2.03 13.58 6.41
N CYS A 155 -1.97 12.25 6.58
CA CYS A 155 -2.88 11.45 7.39
C CYS A 155 -4.36 11.52 6.96
N VAL A 156 -4.65 11.70 5.67
CA VAL A 156 -6.04 11.67 5.17
C VAL A 156 -6.56 10.23 5.26
N GLY A 157 -7.56 10.02 6.10
CA GLY A 157 -8.09 8.70 6.37
C GLY A 157 -7.24 7.81 7.29
N SER A 158 -6.31 8.42 8.06
CA SER A 158 -5.50 7.75 9.08
C SER A 158 -5.41 8.59 10.33
N ARG A 159 -5.26 7.96 11.52
CA ARG A 159 -5.20 8.66 12.81
C ARG A 159 -6.42 9.56 13.02
N ASP A 160 -7.59 9.06 12.64
CA ASP A 160 -8.84 9.80 12.63
C ASP A 160 -9.96 8.96 13.23
N GLU A 161 -10.40 9.35 14.43
CA GLU A 161 -11.45 8.67 15.18
C GLU A 161 -12.84 8.84 14.54
N LYS A 162 -13.06 9.96 13.81
CA LYS A 162 -14.36 10.23 13.17
C LYS A 162 -14.74 9.20 12.10
N ILE A 163 -13.73 8.55 11.53
CA ILE A 163 -13.92 7.52 10.51
C ILE A 163 -13.47 6.13 11.00
N CYS A 164 -13.33 5.96 12.32
CA CYS A 164 -12.91 4.71 12.97
C CYS A 164 -11.56 4.15 12.46
N ASN A 165 -10.63 5.02 12.00
CA ASN A 165 -9.31 4.64 11.57
C ASN A 165 -8.22 5.31 12.41
N ARG A 166 -7.95 4.72 13.59
CA ARG A 166 -7.01 5.27 14.60
C ARG A 166 -5.54 5.02 14.25
N GLN A 167 -5.25 4.02 13.44
CA GLN A 167 -3.87 3.64 13.12
C GLN A 167 -3.19 4.60 12.16
N CYS A 168 -1.85 4.61 12.24
CA CYS A 168 -1.00 5.29 11.28
C CYS A 168 -0.76 4.40 10.06
N SER A 169 -0.87 4.95 8.87
CA SER A 169 -0.55 4.26 7.61
C SER A 169 0.96 4.13 7.34
N LYS A 170 1.81 4.48 8.31
CA LYS A 170 3.26 4.28 8.34
C LYS A 170 4.05 4.97 7.22
N VAL A 171 3.61 4.88 5.97
CA VAL A 171 4.37 5.32 4.78
C VAL A 171 3.95 6.67 4.21
N CYS A 172 2.82 7.25 4.65
CA CYS A 172 2.30 8.48 4.04
C CYS A 172 3.25 9.69 4.23
N CYS A 173 3.96 9.81 5.37
CA CYS A 173 4.90 10.91 5.58
C CYS A 173 6.08 10.85 4.60
N VAL A 174 6.74 9.70 4.48
CA VAL A 174 7.87 9.54 3.56
C VAL A 174 7.44 9.66 2.10
N THR A 175 6.24 9.18 1.76
CA THR A 175 5.66 9.35 0.41
C THR A 175 5.39 10.82 0.10
N ALA A 176 4.83 11.58 1.06
CA ALA A 176 4.60 13.02 0.89
C ALA A 176 5.90 13.78 0.65
N VAL A 177 6.93 13.52 1.46
CA VAL A 177 8.23 14.17 1.31
C VAL A 177 8.87 13.83 -0.04
N LYS A 178 8.80 12.56 -0.47
CA LYS A 178 9.26 12.14 -1.80
C LYS A 178 8.52 12.89 -2.91
N GLN A 179 7.19 12.87 -2.91
CA GLN A 179 6.37 13.54 -3.92
C GLN A 179 6.56 15.05 -3.93
N ALA A 180 6.74 15.67 -2.77
CA ALA A 180 7.05 17.11 -2.67
C ALA A 180 8.41 17.44 -3.31
N CYS A 181 9.43 16.59 -3.13
CA CYS A 181 10.71 16.74 -3.83
C CYS A 181 10.54 16.58 -5.34
N GLU A 182 9.75 15.62 -5.81
CA GLU A 182 9.50 15.40 -7.24
C GLU A 182 8.74 16.56 -7.89
N ILE A 183 7.80 17.19 -7.18
CA ILE A 183 7.15 18.44 -7.60
C ILE A 183 8.21 19.54 -7.77
N LYS A 184 9.12 19.70 -6.83
CA LYS A 184 10.21 20.69 -6.92
C LYS A 184 11.22 20.38 -8.04
N GLU A 185 11.42 19.11 -8.37
CA GLU A 185 12.26 18.72 -9.52
C GLU A 185 11.61 19.10 -10.85
N LYS A 186 10.26 18.98 -10.97
CA LYS A 186 9.51 19.36 -12.18
C LYS A 186 9.15 20.84 -12.25
N PHE A 187 8.89 21.48 -11.11
CA PHE A 187 8.50 22.88 -10.98
C PHE A 187 9.41 23.58 -9.95
N PRO A 188 10.65 23.94 -10.30
CA PRO A 188 11.63 24.48 -9.36
C PRO A 188 11.17 25.74 -8.61
N GLU A 189 10.36 26.57 -9.26
CA GLU A 189 9.84 27.82 -8.71
C GLU A 189 8.60 27.64 -7.82
N ALA A 190 8.02 26.45 -7.79
CA ALA A 190 6.81 26.21 -6.99
C ALA A 190 7.11 26.30 -5.49
N ASP A 191 6.28 27.03 -4.75
CA ASP A 191 6.22 26.98 -3.28
C ASP A 191 5.51 25.66 -2.86
N VAL A 192 6.16 24.83 -2.06
CA VAL A 192 5.61 23.57 -1.61
C VAL A 192 5.46 23.52 -0.10
N PHE A 193 4.28 23.11 0.36
CA PHE A 193 3.88 23.06 1.77
C PHE A 193 3.46 21.65 2.17
N CYS A 194 3.94 21.13 3.30
CA CYS A 194 3.51 19.88 3.90
C CYS A 194 2.82 20.16 5.23
N PHE A 195 1.51 19.84 5.34
CA PHE A 195 0.72 19.98 6.54
C PHE A 195 0.66 18.65 7.28
N TYR A 196 1.21 18.58 8.49
CA TYR A 196 1.39 17.34 9.23
C TYR A 196 1.07 17.47 10.71
N MET A 197 0.66 16.37 11.33
CA MET A 197 0.51 16.31 12.80
C MET A 197 1.84 15.93 13.45
N ASP A 198 2.44 14.83 13.01
CA ASP A 198 3.78 14.35 13.36
C ASP A 198 4.43 13.74 12.11
N LEU A 199 5.70 14.07 11.85
CA LEU A 199 6.47 13.43 10.80
C LEU A 199 7.04 12.11 11.31
N ARG A 200 6.59 11.01 10.71
CA ARG A 200 7.04 9.66 11.04
C ARG A 200 7.95 9.14 9.93
N MET A 201 9.22 9.50 10.03
CA MET A 201 10.25 9.18 9.04
C MET A 201 11.41 8.43 9.73
N PHE A 202 11.18 7.16 10.10
CA PHE A 202 12.10 6.36 10.92
C PHE A 202 12.76 5.21 10.14
N GLY A 203 12.91 5.36 8.83
CA GLY A 203 13.66 4.42 8.00
C GLY A 203 15.10 4.90 7.73
N ARG A 204 15.98 3.97 7.37
CA ARG A 204 17.33 4.32 6.92
C ARG A 204 17.26 5.26 5.71
N LYS A 205 18.02 6.35 5.71
CA LYS A 205 18.03 7.42 4.69
C LYS A 205 16.74 8.27 4.62
N TYR A 206 15.74 8.05 5.46
CA TYR A 206 14.53 8.87 5.43
C TYR A 206 14.81 10.27 5.99
N GLU A 207 15.70 10.36 6.97
CA GLU A 207 16.19 11.65 7.48
C GLU A 207 16.92 12.44 6.39
N ASP A 208 17.77 11.78 5.60
CA ASP A 208 18.47 12.42 4.47
C ASP A 208 17.48 12.97 3.43
N LEU A 209 16.40 12.24 3.14
CA LEU A 209 15.34 12.70 2.25
C LEU A 209 14.62 13.94 2.83
N TYR A 210 14.34 13.95 4.13
CA TYR A 210 13.71 15.08 4.80
C TYR A 210 14.62 16.32 4.80
N LEU A 211 15.90 16.16 5.13
CA LEU A 211 16.89 17.23 5.07
C LEU A 211 17.08 17.76 3.64
N LYS A 212 17.08 16.87 2.62
CA LYS A 212 17.09 17.27 1.21
C LYS A 212 15.86 18.12 0.87
N ALA A 213 14.68 17.73 1.36
CA ALA A 213 13.44 18.45 1.12
C ALA A 213 13.49 19.88 1.69
N GLN A 214 14.03 20.04 2.90
CA GLN A 214 14.17 21.35 3.54
C GLN A 214 15.30 22.19 2.92
N ASN A 215 16.52 21.66 2.88
CA ASN A 215 17.72 22.44 2.61
C ASN A 215 17.95 22.67 1.11
N LYS A 216 17.63 21.65 0.27
CA LYS A 216 17.84 21.79 -1.17
C LYS A 216 16.61 22.35 -1.87
N PHE A 217 15.42 21.92 -1.48
CA PHE A 217 14.18 22.26 -2.18
C PHE A 217 13.35 23.36 -1.49
N GLY A 218 13.69 23.76 -0.26
CA GLY A 218 12.97 24.80 0.47
C GLY A 218 11.52 24.44 0.78
N ILE A 219 11.20 23.14 0.89
CA ILE A 219 9.86 22.68 1.21
C ILE A 219 9.51 23.11 2.64
N ARG A 220 8.35 23.72 2.82
CA ARG A 220 7.89 24.24 4.10
C ARG A 220 7.05 23.22 4.82
N PHE A 221 7.45 22.86 6.03
CA PHE A 221 6.75 21.91 6.89
C PHE A 221 5.97 22.65 7.96
N ILE A 222 4.64 22.58 7.90
CA ILE A 222 3.72 23.27 8.82
C ILE A 222 3.08 22.23 9.74
N ARG A 223 3.39 22.30 11.03
CA ARG A 223 2.82 21.40 12.02
C ARG A 223 1.43 21.85 12.39
N GLY A 224 0.43 21.15 11.87
CA GLY A 224 -0.97 21.45 12.14
C GLY A 224 -1.89 20.65 11.22
N ARG A 225 -3.14 20.54 11.65
CA ARG A 225 -4.19 19.92 10.84
C ARG A 225 -4.83 20.97 9.94
N VAL A 226 -5.04 20.64 8.68
CA VAL A 226 -5.93 21.43 7.82
C VAL A 226 -7.36 21.22 8.33
N SER A 227 -8.01 22.30 8.69
CA SER A 227 -9.35 22.30 9.29
C SER A 227 -10.45 22.46 8.25
N GLU A 228 -10.16 23.16 7.16
CA GLU A 228 -11.12 23.49 6.11
C GLU A 228 -10.40 23.66 4.77
N VAL A 229 -11.04 23.18 3.73
CA VAL A 229 -10.66 23.42 2.33
C VAL A 229 -11.85 24.03 1.61
N SER A 230 -11.63 25.10 0.85
CA SER A 230 -12.62 25.75 0.00
C SER A 230 -12.00 26.16 -1.32
N GLU A 231 -12.81 26.60 -2.27
CA GLU A 231 -12.32 27.15 -3.53
C GLU A 231 -12.65 28.65 -3.59
N ASP A 232 -11.73 29.46 -4.08
CA ASP A 232 -11.98 30.89 -4.31
C ASP A 232 -12.57 31.15 -5.72
N VAL A 233 -12.95 32.37 -5.96
CA VAL A 233 -13.58 32.81 -7.23
C VAL A 233 -12.66 32.65 -8.46
N THR A 234 -11.36 32.40 -8.24
CA THR A 234 -10.37 32.15 -9.31
C THR A 234 -10.11 30.66 -9.54
N GLY A 235 -10.78 29.76 -8.81
CA GLY A 235 -10.60 28.32 -8.88
C GLY A 235 -9.38 27.81 -8.12
N LYS A 236 -8.77 28.63 -7.26
CA LYS A 236 -7.69 28.19 -6.37
C LYS A 236 -8.22 27.55 -5.11
N VAL A 237 -7.52 26.57 -4.62
CA VAL A 237 -7.85 25.88 -3.36
C VAL A 237 -7.34 26.71 -2.19
N VAL A 238 -8.26 27.13 -1.32
CA VAL A 238 -7.96 27.89 -0.11
C VAL A 238 -8.03 26.93 1.08
N ILE A 239 -6.93 26.80 1.79
CA ILE A 239 -6.86 26.00 3.02
C ILE A 239 -6.79 26.88 4.24
N LYS A 240 -7.42 26.42 5.33
CA LYS A 240 -7.25 26.97 6.68
C LYS A 240 -6.57 25.92 7.56
N ALA A 241 -5.54 26.31 8.27
CA ALA A 241 -4.80 25.51 9.22
C ALA A 241 -4.33 26.36 10.40
N GLU A 242 -3.91 25.72 11.46
CA GLU A 242 -3.16 26.36 12.54
C GLU A 242 -1.74 25.83 12.50
N ASP A 243 -0.75 26.73 12.49
CA ASP A 243 0.63 26.33 12.77
C ASP A 243 0.80 26.22 14.29
N THR A 244 0.78 25.01 14.79
CA THR A 244 0.84 24.72 16.23
C THR A 244 2.20 25.02 16.86
N LEU A 245 3.26 25.24 16.07
CA LEU A 245 4.57 25.67 16.60
C LEU A 245 4.60 27.16 16.87
N SER A 246 3.96 27.95 16.02
CA SER A 246 3.89 29.40 16.19
C SER A 246 2.58 29.87 16.84
N SER A 247 1.61 28.96 17.06
CA SER A 247 0.24 29.23 17.55
C SER A 247 -0.48 30.29 16.70
N LYS A 248 -0.27 30.26 15.38
CA LYS A 248 -0.86 31.22 14.45
C LYS A 248 -1.81 30.54 13.47
N PRO A 249 -3.00 31.11 13.25
CA PRO A 249 -3.87 30.68 12.17
C PRO A 249 -3.23 31.01 10.82
N LEU A 250 -3.37 30.09 9.87
CA LEU A 250 -2.88 30.23 8.51
C LEU A 250 -4.04 30.10 7.52
N LYS A 251 -4.03 30.97 6.51
CA LYS A 251 -4.88 30.87 5.33
C LYS A 251 -3.99 30.94 4.09
N ILE A 252 -3.97 29.89 3.27
CA ILE A 252 -3.09 29.79 2.11
C ILE A 252 -3.93 29.44 0.89
N SER A 253 -3.73 30.17 -0.21
CA SER A 253 -4.31 29.87 -1.53
C SER A 253 -3.30 29.06 -2.32
N LEU A 254 -3.73 27.91 -2.86
CA LEU A 254 -2.93 26.91 -3.55
C LEU A 254 -3.45 26.68 -4.98
N ASP A 255 -2.56 26.37 -5.90
CA ASP A 255 -2.90 25.92 -7.26
C ASP A 255 -3.17 24.41 -7.33
N LEU A 256 -2.68 23.66 -6.33
CA LEU A 256 -2.87 22.22 -6.23
C LEU A 256 -2.83 21.77 -4.76
N LEU A 257 -3.76 20.91 -4.36
CA LEU A 257 -3.76 20.27 -3.06
C LEU A 257 -3.70 18.75 -3.23
N VAL A 258 -2.72 18.12 -2.58
CA VAL A 258 -2.50 16.67 -2.62
C VAL A 258 -2.87 16.05 -1.27
N LEU A 259 -3.83 15.13 -1.28
CA LEU A 259 -4.27 14.39 -0.11
C LEU A 259 -3.47 13.09 0.03
N MET A 260 -2.71 12.97 1.12
CA MET A 260 -1.94 11.76 1.43
C MET A 260 -2.85 10.72 2.06
N THR A 261 -3.54 9.96 1.20
CA THR A 261 -4.50 8.95 1.62
C THR A 261 -3.81 7.76 2.31
N GLY A 262 -4.41 7.31 3.40
CA GLY A 262 -3.90 6.20 4.20
C GLY A 262 -4.11 4.83 3.57
N MET A 263 -3.38 3.84 4.07
CA MET A 263 -3.60 2.42 3.78
C MET A 263 -4.74 1.92 4.66
N VAL A 264 -5.72 1.28 4.05
CA VAL A 264 -6.85 0.66 4.74
C VAL A 264 -7.00 -0.79 4.27
N SER A 265 -7.69 -1.59 5.06
CA SER A 265 -8.06 -2.95 4.69
C SER A 265 -8.81 -2.95 3.34
N ASN A 266 -8.50 -3.92 2.51
CA ASN A 266 -9.13 -4.01 1.20
C ASN A 266 -10.47 -4.77 1.28
N SER A 267 -11.40 -4.44 0.40
CA SER A 267 -12.77 -4.98 0.41
C SER A 267 -12.84 -6.51 0.25
N SER A 268 -11.83 -7.15 -0.36
CA SER A 268 -11.79 -8.60 -0.51
C SER A 268 -11.42 -9.34 0.79
N ILE A 269 -10.90 -8.64 1.80
CA ILE A 269 -10.50 -9.28 3.07
C ILE A 269 -11.72 -9.85 3.81
N ALA A 270 -12.88 -9.21 3.74
CA ALA A 270 -14.09 -9.75 4.36
C ALA A 270 -14.43 -11.16 3.84
N LYS A 271 -14.45 -11.33 2.51
CA LYS A 271 -14.67 -12.63 1.89
C LYS A 271 -13.55 -13.63 2.17
N LEU A 272 -12.29 -13.19 2.10
CA LEU A 272 -11.13 -14.05 2.39
C LEU A 272 -11.11 -14.53 3.84
N SER A 273 -11.46 -13.66 4.81
CA SER A 273 -11.54 -14.05 6.22
C SER A 273 -12.64 -15.07 6.46
N GLU A 274 -13.76 -14.97 5.76
CA GLU A 274 -14.84 -15.96 5.84
C GLU A 274 -14.41 -17.33 5.28
N ILE A 275 -13.99 -17.39 4.02
CA ILE A 275 -13.67 -18.66 3.33
C ILE A 275 -12.43 -19.37 3.89
N LEU A 276 -11.50 -18.64 4.51
CA LEU A 276 -10.27 -19.15 5.12
C LEU A 276 -10.34 -19.19 6.65
N SER A 277 -11.47 -18.75 7.25
CA SER A 277 -11.67 -18.64 8.70
C SER A 277 -10.56 -17.83 9.41
N LEU A 278 -10.13 -16.71 8.81
CA LEU A 278 -9.08 -15.85 9.35
C LEU A 278 -9.64 -14.85 10.35
N THR A 279 -8.87 -14.51 11.36
CA THR A 279 -9.23 -13.49 12.34
C THR A 279 -8.96 -12.09 11.75
N LYS A 280 -9.96 -11.23 11.81
CA LYS A 280 -9.87 -9.84 11.37
C LYS A 280 -9.76 -8.92 12.59
N GLY A 281 -8.78 -8.04 12.60
CA GLY A 281 -8.60 -7.01 13.61
C GLY A 281 -9.66 -5.89 13.52
N GLU A 282 -9.72 -5.05 14.55
CA GLU A 282 -10.61 -3.89 14.60
C GLU A 282 -10.35 -2.87 13.47
N ASP A 283 -9.12 -2.80 12.98
CA ASP A 283 -8.70 -1.96 11.86
C ASP A 283 -9.04 -2.56 10.49
N GLY A 284 -9.61 -3.77 10.49
CA GLY A 284 -10.05 -4.49 9.30
C GLY A 284 -8.97 -5.29 8.60
N PHE A 285 -7.71 -5.20 8.99
CA PHE A 285 -6.64 -6.08 8.51
C PHE A 285 -6.73 -7.46 9.14
N ILE A 286 -6.01 -8.44 8.63
CA ILE A 286 -5.97 -9.78 9.23
C ILE A 286 -4.96 -9.81 10.36
N ASP A 287 -5.39 -10.28 11.53
CA ASP A 287 -4.50 -10.51 12.66
C ASP A 287 -3.70 -11.81 12.45
N PRO A 288 -2.37 -11.78 12.59
CA PRO A 288 -1.57 -13.00 12.67
C PRO A 288 -1.86 -13.75 13.97
N GLN A 289 -1.45 -15.01 14.03
CA GLN A 289 -1.59 -15.83 15.24
C GLN A 289 -0.89 -15.20 16.45
N ASP A 290 0.28 -14.63 16.23
CA ASP A 290 1.05 -13.87 17.21
C ASP A 290 1.69 -12.67 16.51
N SER A 291 1.42 -11.47 17.02
CA SER A 291 1.87 -10.22 16.41
C SER A 291 3.35 -9.87 16.67
N ILE A 292 4.07 -10.73 17.43
CA ILE A 292 5.47 -10.49 17.80
C ILE A 292 6.38 -11.51 17.13
N ILE A 293 6.09 -12.81 17.26
CA ILE A 293 7.01 -13.88 16.84
C ILE A 293 6.48 -14.77 15.70
N GLN A 294 5.20 -14.69 15.36
CA GLN A 294 4.56 -15.53 14.33
C GLN A 294 3.72 -14.69 13.36
N LEU A 295 4.32 -13.62 12.84
CA LEU A 295 3.65 -12.65 11.96
C LEU A 295 3.11 -13.26 10.65
N GLN A 296 3.71 -14.35 10.18
CA GLN A 296 3.31 -15.05 8.97
C GLN A 296 2.28 -16.17 9.22
N GLU A 297 2.01 -16.53 10.48
CA GLU A 297 1.05 -17.58 10.83
C GLU A 297 -0.36 -17.00 10.95
N SER A 298 -1.33 -17.65 10.31
CA SER A 298 -2.73 -17.21 10.37
C SER A 298 -3.54 -17.81 11.54
N GLY A 299 -2.92 -18.70 12.34
CA GLY A 299 -3.62 -19.55 13.30
C GLY A 299 -4.41 -20.69 12.66
N LYS A 300 -4.37 -20.85 11.34
CA LYS A 300 -4.97 -21.95 10.59
C LYS A 300 -3.88 -22.77 9.91
N GLU A 301 -3.81 -24.04 10.27
CA GLU A 301 -2.79 -24.96 9.77
C GLU A 301 -2.75 -25.00 8.24
N GLY A 302 -1.58 -24.73 7.65
CA GLY A 302 -1.35 -24.72 6.21
C GLY A 302 -1.75 -23.41 5.51
N ILE A 303 -2.18 -22.38 6.25
CA ILE A 303 -2.51 -21.05 5.71
C ILE A 303 -1.58 -19.99 6.34
N TYR A 304 -0.93 -19.22 5.49
CA TYR A 304 0.09 -18.23 5.86
C TYR A 304 -0.26 -16.86 5.32
N LEU A 305 0.27 -15.82 5.98
CA LEU A 305 0.03 -14.41 5.68
C LEU A 305 1.32 -13.74 5.25
N ALA A 306 1.26 -12.83 4.26
CA ALA A 306 2.40 -11.98 3.92
C ALA A 306 1.99 -10.63 3.34
N GLY A 307 2.77 -9.62 3.69
CA GLY A 307 2.62 -8.26 3.19
C GLY A 307 1.49 -7.47 3.85
N ALA A 308 1.00 -6.46 3.15
CA ALA A 308 0.10 -5.47 3.73
C ALA A 308 -1.34 -5.97 4.01
N ILE A 309 -1.59 -7.26 3.92
CA ILE A 309 -2.84 -7.87 4.40
C ILE A 309 -2.94 -7.81 5.94
N THR A 310 -1.81 -7.78 6.65
CA THR A 310 -1.74 -7.70 8.11
C THR A 310 -1.44 -6.28 8.61
N GLY A 311 -1.57 -5.26 7.77
CA GLY A 311 -1.39 -3.86 8.13
C GLY A 311 -0.41 -3.11 7.23
N PRO A 312 -0.28 -1.78 7.44
CA PRO A 312 0.59 -0.92 6.64
C PRO A 312 2.07 -1.31 6.70
N LYS A 313 2.72 -1.44 5.54
CA LYS A 313 4.11 -1.90 5.39
C LYS A 313 4.82 -1.20 4.23
N THR A 314 6.14 -1.09 4.36
CA THR A 314 7.05 -0.75 3.25
C THR A 314 7.26 -1.96 2.33
N ILE A 315 7.81 -1.74 1.13
CA ILE A 315 8.16 -2.84 0.21
C ILE A 315 9.21 -3.78 0.84
N PRO A 316 10.32 -3.31 1.45
CA PRO A 316 11.27 -4.22 2.09
C PRO A 316 10.66 -5.10 3.19
N GLU A 317 9.78 -4.56 4.02
CA GLU A 317 9.06 -5.34 5.04
C GLU A 317 8.13 -6.38 4.41
N THR A 318 7.41 -5.99 3.36
CA THR A 318 6.54 -6.87 2.58
C THR A 318 7.31 -8.06 2.00
N LEU A 319 8.48 -7.83 1.42
CA LEU A 319 9.33 -8.88 0.85
C LEU A 319 9.90 -9.80 1.95
N ASN A 320 10.31 -9.25 3.09
CA ASN A 320 10.82 -10.05 4.20
C ASN A 320 9.74 -10.98 4.80
N GLU A 321 8.51 -10.50 4.94
CA GLU A 321 7.40 -11.34 5.38
C GLU A 321 7.06 -12.44 4.36
N ALA A 322 7.12 -12.14 3.07
CA ALA A 322 6.91 -13.14 2.02
C ALA A 322 7.94 -14.26 2.07
N ARG A 323 9.21 -13.93 2.33
CA ARG A 323 10.29 -14.90 2.56
C ARG A 323 10.04 -15.75 3.79
N ALA A 324 9.63 -15.12 4.90
CA ALA A 324 9.28 -15.82 6.12
C ALA A 324 8.09 -16.76 5.93
N ALA A 325 7.05 -16.34 5.23
CA ALA A 325 5.89 -17.17 4.90
C ALA A 325 6.28 -18.38 4.02
N ALA A 326 7.13 -18.18 3.00
CA ALA A 326 7.62 -19.27 2.17
C ALA A 326 8.42 -20.31 2.97
N LEU A 327 9.26 -19.86 3.92
CA LEU A 327 9.99 -20.74 4.82
C LEU A 327 9.04 -21.49 5.79
N ALA A 328 8.02 -20.82 6.31
CA ALA A 328 7.00 -21.43 7.16
C ALA A 328 6.23 -22.54 6.41
N VAL A 329 5.83 -22.28 5.16
CA VAL A 329 5.25 -23.31 4.26
C VAL A 329 6.20 -24.49 4.09
N HIS A 330 7.48 -24.22 3.84
CA HIS A 330 8.49 -25.27 3.69
C HIS A 330 8.61 -26.16 4.93
N ASN A 331 8.70 -25.55 6.10
CA ASN A 331 8.78 -26.27 7.36
C ASN A 331 7.53 -27.12 7.63
N TYR A 332 6.36 -26.59 7.35
CA TYR A 332 5.07 -27.28 7.47
C TYR A 332 5.00 -28.51 6.58
N LEU A 333 5.31 -28.35 5.29
CA LEU A 333 5.22 -29.44 4.33
C LEU A 333 6.29 -30.53 4.54
N ASN A 334 7.47 -30.16 5.04
CA ASN A 334 8.51 -31.12 5.36
C ASN A 334 8.19 -31.95 6.61
N LYS A 335 7.64 -31.34 7.67
CA LYS A 335 7.19 -32.09 8.85
C LYS A 335 6.19 -33.18 8.48
N LYS A 336 5.30 -32.90 7.53
CA LYS A 336 4.29 -33.86 7.06
C LYS A 336 4.81 -34.95 6.12
N LYS A 337 6.01 -34.81 5.56
CA LYS A 337 6.64 -35.87 4.77
C LYS A 337 7.33 -36.92 5.64
N VAL A 338 7.63 -36.56 6.89
CA VAL A 338 8.35 -37.41 7.84
C VAL A 338 7.39 -38.24 8.74
N LEU A 339 6.12 -37.84 8.79
CA LEU A 339 5.03 -38.58 9.44
C LEU A 339 4.32 -39.48 8.43
#